data_4d2bbb6c9f3738cab7a8f05e70648e6d
#
_entry.id   4d2bbb6c9f3738cab7a8f05e70648e6d
#
_cell.length_a   1.000
_cell.length_b   1.000
_cell.length_c   1.000
_cell.angle_alpha   90.00
_cell.angle_beta   90.00
_cell.angle_gamma   90.00
#
_symmetry.space_group_name_H-M   'P 1'
#
loop_
_entity.id
_entity.type
_entity.pdbx_description
1 polymer ?
#
loop_
_entity_poly.entity_id
_entity_poly.type
_entity_poly.pdbx_seq_one_letter_code
_entity_poly.pdbx_strand_id
1 'polypeptide(L)'
;MLLTHQLNTRHNYCQEGRNLYNAIMSKSEDFRKLSISAQASMRKIALKLVKRGESQSSVGELIGVSRQTVNEWVRREKRGDKYAISGKLRGRKIGEKRLITEDQSKIIQGYVNISRPEDHNIKSALWSRKSVNALIKKHCGFFLPLSTIGEYLRRWGYTAQKPKKLAYEQQPKRVQFWLDEEYPSIAKQAEYEKAEIHWCDEVGIKQECQVLQSYSLKGKTPVVIHKSKRFSINMISTVTNNGKLRFMLYEETLKTNVFIEFLRRLVKYSKKKIFLILDNLKVHHSKKVQIWTRKHKKKISLFFLPPYTPQHNPDEYLNNDLKRNVNRKHIPLTKSELQGNLKSYLRTLQNNPEHIKRLFQAKEVKYAA
;
A
#
# COMPACT_ATOMS: atom_id res chain seq x y z
N MET A 1 -56.75 9.57 -44.45
CA MET A 1 -55.30 9.81 -44.31
C MET A 1 -54.77 9.71 -42.88
N LEU A 2 -55.55 9.93 -41.83
CA LEU A 2 -55.05 9.86 -40.41
C LEU A 2 -54.89 8.43 -39.87
N LEU A 3 -55.61 7.44 -40.34
CA LEU A 3 -55.55 6.04 -39.90
C LEU A 3 -54.32 5.29 -40.43
N THR A 4 -53.82 5.64 -41.61
CA THR A 4 -52.64 5.04 -42.22
C THR A 4 -51.32 5.53 -41.57
N HIS A 5 -51.32 6.75 -41.02
CA HIS A 5 -50.14 7.30 -40.32
C HIS A 5 -49.95 6.66 -38.93
N GLN A 6 -51.05 6.30 -38.21
CA GLN A 6 -50.99 5.62 -36.93
C GLN A 6 -50.56 4.14 -37.04
N LEU A 7 -50.93 3.45 -38.12
CA LEU A 7 -50.49 2.08 -38.37
C LEU A 7 -48.99 1.99 -38.74
N ASN A 8 -48.48 2.93 -39.53
CA ASN A 8 -47.05 2.99 -39.90
C ASN A 8 -46.16 3.32 -38.69
N THR A 9 -46.58 4.21 -37.79
CA THR A 9 -45.83 4.50 -36.59
C THR A 9 -45.81 3.31 -35.60
N ARG A 10 -46.89 2.55 -35.47
CA ARG A 10 -46.94 1.31 -34.66
C ARG A 10 -45.99 0.24 -35.24
N HIS A 11 -45.93 0.08 -36.55
CA HIS A 11 -45.08 -0.93 -37.20
C HIS A 11 -43.58 -0.60 -37.03
N ASN A 12 -43.19 0.66 -37.18
CA ASN A 12 -41.80 1.11 -37.03
C ASN A 12 -41.28 0.97 -35.59
N TYR A 13 -42.11 1.27 -34.59
CA TYR A 13 -41.69 1.10 -33.19
C TYR A 13 -41.62 -0.37 -32.76
N CYS A 14 -42.40 -1.26 -33.32
CA CYS A 14 -42.30 -2.70 -33.10
C CYS A 14 -41.02 -3.27 -33.72
N GLN A 15 -40.60 -2.73 -34.86
CA GLN A 15 -39.36 -3.08 -35.58
C GLN A 15 -38.13 -2.53 -34.86
N GLU A 16 -38.16 -1.29 -34.38
CA GLU A 16 -37.09 -0.73 -33.54
C GLU A 16 -36.92 -1.50 -32.22
N GLY A 17 -38.01 -1.87 -31.55
CA GLY A 17 -37.96 -2.72 -30.37
C GLY A 17 -37.39 -4.12 -30.63
N ARG A 18 -37.72 -4.75 -31.75
CA ARG A 18 -37.15 -6.01 -32.22
C ARG A 18 -35.67 -5.89 -32.59
N ASN A 19 -35.29 -4.81 -33.29
CA ASN A 19 -33.89 -4.57 -33.67
C ASN A 19 -33.01 -4.31 -32.43
N LEU A 20 -33.50 -3.55 -31.42
CA LEU A 20 -32.79 -3.33 -30.18
C LEU A 20 -32.68 -4.62 -29.37
N TYR A 21 -33.70 -5.45 -29.32
CA TYR A 21 -33.71 -6.76 -28.72
C TYR A 21 -32.71 -7.71 -29.38
N ASN A 22 -32.73 -7.78 -30.72
CA ASN A 22 -31.80 -8.62 -31.49
C ASN A 22 -30.35 -8.14 -31.38
N ALA A 23 -30.12 -6.84 -31.17
CA ALA A 23 -28.80 -6.27 -30.95
C ALA A 23 -28.25 -6.51 -29.50
N ILE A 24 -29.15 -6.69 -28.53
CA ILE A 24 -28.79 -6.88 -27.11
C ILE A 24 -28.76 -8.38 -26.73
N MET A 25 -29.50 -9.23 -27.45
CA MET A 25 -29.68 -10.65 -27.16
C MET A 25 -29.23 -11.52 -28.33
N SER A 26 -28.14 -12.25 -28.19
CA SER A 26 -27.93 -13.44 -28.99
C SER A 26 -29.04 -14.44 -28.64
N LYS A 27 -29.53 -15.18 -29.66
CA LYS A 27 -30.73 -16.07 -29.66
C LYS A 27 -30.93 -17.06 -28.46
N SER A 28 -30.11 -16.99 -27.40
CA SER A 28 -30.12 -17.96 -26.28
C SER A 28 -29.88 -17.40 -24.88
N GLU A 29 -29.82 -16.07 -24.65
CA GLU A 29 -29.55 -15.56 -23.30
C GLU A 29 -30.82 -15.39 -22.45
N ASP A 30 -30.88 -16.17 -21.38
CA ASP A 30 -31.93 -16.05 -20.33
C ASP A 30 -31.88 -14.64 -19.71
N PHE A 31 -33.02 -13.93 -19.69
CA PHE A 31 -33.20 -12.62 -19.04
C PHE A 31 -32.56 -12.54 -17.66
N ARG A 32 -32.55 -13.64 -16.90
CA ARG A 32 -31.97 -13.73 -15.56
C ARG A 32 -30.44 -13.61 -15.53
N LYS A 33 -29.77 -13.90 -16.66
CA LYS A 33 -28.30 -13.82 -16.81
C LYS A 33 -27.83 -12.41 -17.21
N LEU A 34 -28.73 -11.55 -17.68
CA LEU A 34 -28.40 -10.18 -18.04
C LEU A 34 -27.93 -9.35 -16.85
N SER A 35 -27.14 -8.31 -17.11
CA SER A 35 -26.78 -7.33 -16.11
C SER A 35 -28.01 -6.65 -15.50
N ILE A 36 -27.90 -6.17 -14.26
CA ILE A 36 -29.00 -5.48 -13.55
C ILE A 36 -29.50 -4.27 -14.36
N SER A 37 -28.58 -3.53 -15.01
CA SER A 37 -28.93 -2.39 -15.86
C SER A 37 -29.69 -2.81 -17.11
N ALA A 38 -29.27 -3.88 -17.79
CA ALA A 38 -29.96 -4.43 -18.95
C ALA A 38 -31.36 -4.94 -18.56
N GLN A 39 -31.49 -5.66 -17.44
CA GLN A 39 -32.79 -6.10 -16.91
C GLN A 39 -33.73 -4.92 -16.61
N ALA A 40 -33.19 -3.82 -16.04
CA ALA A 40 -33.97 -2.60 -15.78
C ALA A 40 -34.45 -1.94 -17.07
N SER A 41 -33.60 -1.84 -18.08
CA SER A 41 -33.95 -1.31 -19.40
C SER A 41 -35.04 -2.14 -20.06
N MET A 42 -34.93 -3.47 -20.01
CA MET A 42 -35.95 -4.37 -20.54
C MET A 42 -37.30 -4.23 -19.83
N ARG A 43 -37.32 -4.10 -18.49
CA ARG A 43 -38.57 -3.84 -17.75
C ARG A 43 -39.20 -2.51 -18.15
N LYS A 44 -38.39 -1.45 -18.32
CA LYS A 44 -38.85 -0.13 -18.78
C LYS A 44 -39.50 -0.20 -20.16
N ILE A 45 -38.88 -0.95 -21.08
CA ILE A 45 -39.42 -1.18 -22.45
C ILE A 45 -40.74 -1.95 -22.33
N ALA A 46 -40.80 -3.06 -21.58
CA ALA A 46 -41.99 -3.85 -21.38
C ALA A 46 -43.18 -3.00 -20.89
N LEU A 47 -42.94 -2.22 -19.85
CA LEU A 47 -43.98 -1.35 -19.26
C LEU A 47 -44.45 -0.30 -20.24
N LYS A 48 -43.55 0.26 -21.07
CA LYS A 48 -43.89 1.24 -22.10
C LYS A 48 -44.75 0.63 -23.22
N LEU A 49 -44.43 -0.59 -23.67
CA LEU A 49 -45.21 -1.31 -24.68
C LEU A 49 -46.63 -1.66 -24.18
N VAL A 50 -46.77 -2.16 -22.93
CA VAL A 50 -48.10 -2.45 -22.34
C VAL A 50 -48.92 -1.17 -22.21
N LYS A 51 -48.33 -0.02 -21.84
CA LYS A 51 -49.02 1.29 -21.81
C LYS A 51 -49.49 1.77 -23.16
N ARG A 52 -48.86 1.31 -24.25
CA ARG A 52 -49.28 1.62 -25.63
C ARG A 52 -50.37 0.69 -26.18
N GLY A 53 -50.83 -0.28 -25.37
CA GLY A 53 -51.90 -1.19 -25.73
C GLY A 53 -51.44 -2.56 -26.23
N GLU A 54 -50.12 -2.85 -26.21
CA GLU A 54 -49.65 -4.19 -26.56
C GLU A 54 -50.10 -5.22 -25.51
N SER A 55 -50.43 -6.44 -25.93
CA SER A 55 -50.79 -7.51 -25.05
C SER A 55 -49.61 -7.98 -24.20
N GLN A 56 -49.82 -8.33 -22.94
CA GLN A 56 -48.76 -8.82 -22.06
C GLN A 56 -48.12 -10.12 -22.59
N SER A 57 -48.83 -10.92 -23.34
CA SER A 57 -48.32 -12.12 -24.02
C SER A 57 -47.30 -11.74 -25.11
N SER A 58 -47.68 -10.85 -26.01
CA SER A 58 -46.81 -10.37 -27.10
C SER A 58 -45.57 -9.71 -26.54
N VAL A 59 -45.69 -8.88 -25.48
CA VAL A 59 -44.57 -8.26 -24.82
C VAL A 59 -43.64 -9.29 -24.15
N GLY A 60 -44.22 -10.34 -23.56
CA GLY A 60 -43.46 -11.45 -22.94
C GLY A 60 -42.64 -12.21 -23.96
N GLU A 61 -43.22 -12.56 -25.10
CA GLU A 61 -42.53 -13.20 -26.23
C GLU A 61 -41.41 -12.31 -26.81
N LEU A 62 -41.67 -11.01 -26.99
CA LEU A 62 -40.71 -10.06 -27.50
C LEU A 62 -39.48 -9.94 -26.57
N ILE A 63 -39.67 -9.98 -25.29
CA ILE A 63 -38.59 -9.76 -24.30
C ILE A 63 -37.97 -11.09 -23.79
N GLY A 64 -38.55 -12.23 -24.17
CA GLY A 64 -38.04 -13.54 -23.76
C GLY A 64 -38.38 -13.88 -22.29
N VAL A 65 -39.56 -13.42 -21.82
CA VAL A 65 -40.08 -13.71 -20.45
C VAL A 65 -41.49 -14.17 -20.50
N SER A 66 -41.98 -14.84 -19.44
CA SER A 66 -43.38 -15.28 -19.38
C SER A 66 -44.34 -14.09 -19.25
N ARG A 67 -45.57 -14.27 -19.75
CA ARG A 67 -46.68 -13.33 -19.57
C ARG A 67 -46.85 -12.97 -18.08
N GLN A 68 -46.72 -13.95 -17.18
CA GLN A 68 -46.84 -13.76 -15.73
C GLN A 68 -45.80 -12.77 -15.19
N THR A 69 -44.55 -12.82 -15.73
CA THR A 69 -43.48 -11.90 -15.38
C THR A 69 -43.82 -10.46 -15.79
N VAL A 70 -44.35 -10.27 -17.00
CA VAL A 70 -44.82 -8.96 -17.48
C VAL A 70 -45.98 -8.44 -16.63
N ASN A 71 -46.95 -9.29 -16.32
CA ASN A 71 -48.08 -8.92 -15.45
C ASN A 71 -47.61 -8.47 -14.08
N GLU A 72 -46.62 -9.16 -13.47
CA GLU A 72 -46.07 -8.76 -12.18
C GLU A 72 -45.37 -7.40 -12.23
N TRP A 73 -44.64 -7.09 -13.32
CA TRP A 73 -44.04 -5.78 -13.51
C TRP A 73 -45.08 -4.66 -13.62
N VAL A 74 -46.17 -4.90 -14.38
CA VAL A 74 -47.28 -3.96 -14.51
C VAL A 74 -47.97 -3.74 -13.17
N ARG A 75 -48.23 -4.82 -12.39
CA ARG A 75 -48.79 -4.71 -11.05
C ARG A 75 -47.92 -3.89 -10.10
N ARG A 76 -46.62 -4.11 -10.13
CA ARG A 76 -45.68 -3.35 -9.29
C ARG A 76 -45.66 -1.87 -9.66
N GLU A 77 -45.65 -1.56 -10.95
CA GLU A 77 -45.71 -0.18 -11.39
C GLU A 77 -47.01 0.52 -10.98
N LYS A 78 -48.18 -0.15 -11.15
CA LYS A 78 -49.47 0.39 -10.71
C LYS A 78 -49.54 0.64 -9.19
N ARG A 79 -48.81 -0.13 -8.38
CA ARG A 79 -48.73 0.05 -6.92
C ARG A 79 -47.69 1.12 -6.52
N GLY A 80 -47.01 1.75 -7.47
CA GLY A 80 -45.97 2.72 -7.16
C GLY A 80 -44.69 2.11 -6.54
N ASP A 81 -44.42 0.78 -6.76
CA ASP A 81 -43.24 0.14 -6.22
C ASP A 81 -41.99 0.74 -6.86
N LYS A 82 -41.16 1.39 -6.05
CA LYS A 82 -39.87 1.99 -6.48
C LYS A 82 -38.91 1.01 -7.18
N TYR A 83 -39.12 -0.28 -6.99
CA TYR A 83 -38.34 -1.36 -7.61
C TYR A 83 -39.01 -1.96 -8.84
N ALA A 84 -40.10 -1.39 -9.34
CA ALA A 84 -40.83 -1.92 -10.50
C ALA A 84 -39.90 -2.01 -11.74
N ILE A 85 -39.05 -1.03 -11.93
CA ILE A 85 -38.07 -0.97 -13.03
C ILE A 85 -36.70 -1.57 -12.63
N SER A 86 -36.09 -1.06 -11.57
CA SER A 86 -34.75 -1.48 -11.15
C SER A 86 -34.66 -2.94 -10.67
N GLY A 87 -35.75 -3.49 -10.19
CA GLY A 87 -35.76 -4.77 -9.47
C GLY A 87 -35.21 -4.65 -8.05
N LYS A 88 -35.54 -5.60 -7.21
CA LYS A 88 -34.93 -5.71 -5.87
C LYS A 88 -33.58 -6.37 -5.98
N LEU A 89 -32.61 -5.91 -5.20
CA LEU A 89 -31.33 -6.61 -5.04
C LEU A 89 -31.60 -8.05 -4.54
N ARG A 90 -31.01 -9.02 -5.26
CA ARG A 90 -31.07 -10.44 -4.88
C ARG A 90 -30.15 -10.72 -3.72
N GLY A 91 -30.56 -11.63 -2.85
CA GLY A 91 -29.76 -12.07 -1.72
C GLY A 91 -30.22 -11.48 -0.38
N ARG A 92 -29.53 -11.86 0.67
CA ARG A 92 -29.80 -11.38 2.03
C ARG A 92 -29.43 -9.92 2.17
N LYS A 93 -30.19 -9.19 2.96
CA LYS A 93 -29.81 -7.83 3.37
C LYS A 93 -28.49 -7.89 4.16
N ILE A 94 -27.66 -6.88 3.96
CA ILE A 94 -26.41 -6.76 4.72
C ILE A 94 -26.75 -6.73 6.21
N GLY A 95 -26.18 -7.65 6.98
CA GLY A 95 -26.43 -7.76 8.42
C GLY A 95 -27.54 -8.72 8.84
N GLU A 96 -28.37 -9.23 7.93
CA GLU A 96 -29.39 -10.22 8.24
C GLU A 96 -28.74 -11.54 8.68
N LYS A 97 -29.21 -12.09 9.83
CA LYS A 97 -28.65 -13.31 10.47
C LYS A 97 -27.16 -13.23 10.82
N ARG A 98 -26.67 -12.07 11.26
CA ARG A 98 -25.33 -11.96 11.84
C ARG A 98 -25.24 -12.81 13.11
N LEU A 99 -24.14 -13.57 13.23
CA LEU A 99 -23.85 -14.37 14.42
C LEU A 99 -23.34 -13.49 15.58
N ILE A 100 -22.62 -12.42 15.25
CA ILE A 100 -22.15 -11.43 16.22
C ILE A 100 -23.07 -10.21 16.15
N THR A 101 -23.63 -9.81 17.27
CA THR A 101 -24.50 -8.62 17.37
C THR A 101 -23.71 -7.33 17.13
N GLU A 102 -24.38 -6.22 16.95
CA GLU A 102 -23.74 -4.91 16.74
C GLU A 102 -22.92 -4.50 17.97
N ASP A 103 -23.48 -4.70 19.17
CA ASP A 103 -22.80 -4.36 20.42
C ASP A 103 -21.58 -5.26 20.68
N GLN A 104 -21.73 -6.56 20.47
CA GLN A 104 -20.59 -7.49 20.51
C GLN A 104 -19.50 -7.09 19.51
N SER A 105 -19.87 -6.67 18.31
CA SER A 105 -18.94 -6.18 17.28
C SER A 105 -18.16 -4.96 17.77
N LYS A 106 -18.83 -3.97 18.39
CA LYS A 106 -18.20 -2.77 18.94
C LYS A 106 -17.21 -3.12 20.06
N ILE A 107 -17.58 -4.02 20.97
CA ILE A 107 -16.72 -4.49 22.06
C ILE A 107 -15.46 -5.16 21.50
N ILE A 108 -15.61 -6.10 20.56
CA ILE A 108 -14.46 -6.79 19.94
C ILE A 108 -13.54 -5.81 19.21
N GLN A 109 -14.10 -4.87 18.45
CA GLN A 109 -13.32 -3.82 17.77
C GLN A 109 -12.58 -2.93 18.79
N GLY A 110 -13.25 -2.57 19.89
CA GLY A 110 -12.61 -1.81 20.98
C GLY A 110 -11.35 -2.50 21.49
N TYR A 111 -11.44 -3.78 21.83
CA TYR A 111 -10.27 -4.55 22.29
C TYR A 111 -9.18 -4.66 21.22
N VAL A 112 -9.54 -4.95 19.97
CA VAL A 112 -8.56 -5.06 18.88
C VAL A 112 -7.80 -3.75 18.64
N ASN A 113 -8.44 -2.60 18.87
CA ASN A 113 -7.82 -1.29 18.66
C ASN A 113 -6.93 -0.82 19.81
N ILE A 114 -7.26 -1.17 21.05
CA ILE A 114 -6.66 -0.56 22.25
C ILE A 114 -5.69 -1.50 22.95
N SER A 115 -5.90 -2.82 22.85
CA SER A 115 -5.16 -3.82 23.63
C SER A 115 -4.43 -4.83 22.72
N ARG A 116 -3.61 -5.67 23.36
CA ARG A 116 -2.93 -6.79 22.72
C ARG A 116 -3.63 -8.12 23.06
N PRO A 117 -3.45 -9.19 22.25
CA PRO A 117 -4.01 -10.51 22.59
C PRO A 117 -3.59 -11.00 23.98
N GLU A 118 -2.36 -10.70 24.40
CA GLU A 118 -1.79 -11.07 25.72
C GLU A 118 -2.61 -10.50 26.88
N ASP A 119 -3.12 -9.27 26.76
CA ASP A 119 -3.94 -8.60 27.78
C ASP A 119 -5.25 -9.34 28.03
N HIS A 120 -5.64 -10.21 27.10
CA HIS A 120 -6.84 -11.07 27.16
C HIS A 120 -6.49 -12.53 27.45
N ASN A 121 -5.26 -12.85 27.88
CA ASN A 121 -4.76 -14.21 28.11
C ASN A 121 -4.82 -15.08 26.83
N ILE A 122 -4.66 -14.45 25.66
CA ILE A 122 -4.57 -15.14 24.37
C ILE A 122 -3.09 -15.25 24.00
N LYS A 123 -2.57 -16.47 23.85
CA LYS A 123 -1.17 -16.75 23.48
C LYS A 123 -0.88 -16.32 22.03
N SER A 124 -0.74 -15.03 21.80
CA SER A 124 -0.40 -14.43 20.50
C SER A 124 0.11 -13.02 20.71
N ALA A 125 1.24 -12.65 20.12
CA ALA A 125 1.80 -11.30 20.20
C ALA A 125 1.02 -10.26 19.38
N LEU A 126 0.28 -10.69 18.36
CA LEU A 126 -0.43 -9.81 17.43
C LEU A 126 -1.83 -10.36 17.12
N TRP A 127 -2.73 -9.43 16.79
CA TRP A 127 -4.06 -9.79 16.32
C TRP A 127 -4.00 -10.49 14.95
N SER A 128 -4.44 -11.72 14.90
CA SER A 128 -4.64 -12.55 13.72
C SER A 128 -6.08 -13.05 13.68
N ARG A 129 -6.53 -13.64 12.57
CA ARG A 129 -7.86 -14.26 12.53
C ARG A 129 -8.06 -15.29 13.64
N LYS A 130 -7.00 -16.04 13.99
CA LYS A 130 -7.06 -17.03 15.09
C LYS A 130 -7.21 -16.36 16.45
N SER A 131 -6.43 -15.32 16.76
CA SER A 131 -6.50 -14.61 18.05
C SER A 131 -7.78 -13.80 18.20
N VAL A 132 -8.30 -13.19 17.12
CA VAL A 132 -9.63 -12.55 17.13
C VAL A 132 -10.74 -13.56 17.37
N ASN A 133 -10.63 -14.77 16.80
CA ASN A 133 -11.59 -15.84 17.06
C ASN A 133 -11.58 -16.30 18.52
N ALA A 134 -10.40 -16.41 19.13
CA ALA A 134 -10.28 -16.69 20.55
C ALA A 134 -10.90 -15.59 21.42
N LEU A 135 -10.75 -14.31 21.04
CA LEU A 135 -11.40 -13.19 21.70
C LEU A 135 -12.92 -13.28 21.59
N ILE A 136 -13.45 -13.61 20.40
CA ILE A 136 -14.89 -13.83 20.17
C ILE A 136 -15.41 -14.97 21.04
N LYS A 137 -14.70 -16.09 21.13
CA LYS A 137 -15.08 -17.18 22.03
C LYS A 137 -15.17 -16.71 23.47
N LYS A 138 -14.22 -15.91 23.93
CA LYS A 138 -14.19 -15.40 25.30
C LYS A 138 -15.40 -14.52 25.63
N HIS A 139 -15.80 -13.66 24.68
CA HIS A 139 -16.85 -12.67 24.92
C HIS A 139 -18.24 -13.07 24.40
N CYS A 140 -18.30 -13.94 23.39
CA CYS A 140 -19.55 -14.35 22.75
C CYS A 140 -19.89 -15.83 23.00
N GLY A 141 -18.95 -16.64 23.50
CA GLY A 141 -19.17 -18.05 23.86
C GLY A 141 -18.98 -19.05 22.72
N PHE A 142 -18.74 -18.62 21.48
CA PHE A 142 -18.66 -19.50 20.32
C PHE A 142 -17.46 -19.20 19.42
N PHE A 143 -17.05 -20.21 18.64
CA PHE A 143 -16.06 -20.04 17.57
C PHE A 143 -16.72 -19.86 16.20
N LEU A 144 -16.06 -19.13 15.34
CA LEU A 144 -16.44 -18.98 13.94
C LEU A 144 -15.38 -19.57 12.99
N PRO A 145 -15.76 -19.98 11.78
CA PRO A 145 -14.79 -20.31 10.74
C PRO A 145 -13.86 -19.12 10.45
N LEU A 146 -12.58 -19.38 10.21
CA LEU A 146 -11.59 -18.32 9.95
C LEU A 146 -11.90 -17.47 8.70
N SER A 147 -12.63 -18.03 7.73
CA SER A 147 -13.18 -17.29 6.59
C SER A 147 -14.18 -16.25 7.05
N THR A 148 -15.12 -16.64 7.93
CA THR A 148 -16.13 -15.73 8.52
C THR A 148 -15.48 -14.63 9.34
N ILE A 149 -14.43 -14.94 10.14
CA ILE A 149 -13.65 -13.92 10.85
C ILE A 149 -13.03 -12.94 9.84
N GLY A 150 -12.47 -13.43 8.73
CA GLY A 150 -11.93 -12.57 7.66
C GLY A 150 -12.99 -11.63 7.06
N GLU A 151 -14.22 -12.10 6.91
CA GLU A 151 -15.37 -11.28 6.46
C GLU A 151 -15.75 -10.20 7.49
N TYR A 152 -15.85 -10.56 8.78
CA TYR A 152 -16.10 -9.59 9.84
C TYR A 152 -15.01 -8.52 9.90
N LEU A 153 -13.73 -8.91 9.91
CA LEU A 153 -12.61 -7.97 9.91
C LEU A 153 -12.68 -7.01 8.72
N ARG A 154 -12.95 -7.53 7.50
CA ARG A 154 -13.09 -6.69 6.31
C ARG A 154 -14.27 -5.70 6.44
N ARG A 155 -15.41 -6.15 6.93
CA ARG A 155 -16.59 -5.28 7.15
C ARG A 155 -16.34 -4.22 8.21
N TRP A 156 -15.52 -4.51 9.21
CA TRP A 156 -15.09 -3.57 10.25
C TRP A 156 -13.96 -2.63 9.77
N GLY A 157 -13.52 -2.75 8.52
CA GLY A 157 -12.49 -1.90 7.95
C GLY A 157 -11.05 -2.33 8.24
N TYR A 158 -10.84 -3.53 8.80
CA TYR A 158 -9.48 -4.04 9.04
C TYR A 158 -8.92 -4.72 7.81
N THR A 159 -7.63 -4.48 7.57
CA THR A 159 -6.82 -5.16 6.55
C THR A 159 -5.59 -5.77 7.19
N ALA A 160 -5.07 -6.85 6.61
CA ALA A 160 -3.83 -7.44 7.07
C ALA A 160 -2.68 -6.47 6.78
N GLN A 161 -1.98 -6.03 7.83
CA GLN A 161 -0.85 -5.11 7.75
C GLN A 161 0.43 -5.79 8.23
N LYS A 162 1.56 -5.47 7.61
CA LYS A 162 2.87 -5.85 8.13
C LYS A 162 3.19 -4.97 9.34
N PRO A 163 3.44 -5.54 10.53
CA PRO A 163 3.72 -4.76 11.71
C PRO A 163 4.98 -3.91 11.55
N LYS A 164 4.91 -2.66 11.99
CA LYS A 164 6.09 -1.80 12.13
C LYS A 164 6.81 -2.18 13.42
N LYS A 165 8.12 -2.46 13.31
CA LYS A 165 8.95 -2.71 14.49
C LYS A 165 9.37 -1.37 15.09
N LEU A 166 9.11 -1.18 16.37
CA LEU A 166 9.62 -0.07 17.15
C LEU A 166 10.52 -0.66 18.24
N ALA A 167 11.66 -0.02 18.48
CA ALA A 167 12.55 -0.42 19.56
C ALA A 167 11.86 -0.11 20.91
N TYR A 168 11.95 -1.05 21.84
CA TYR A 168 11.39 -0.85 23.20
C TYR A 168 12.04 0.32 23.91
N GLU A 169 13.32 0.55 23.63
CA GLU A 169 14.15 1.61 24.21
C GLU A 169 13.89 3.00 23.60
N GLN A 170 13.06 3.08 22.56
CA GLN A 170 12.71 4.35 21.93
C GLN A 170 11.89 5.22 22.88
N GLN A 171 12.32 6.46 23.09
CA GLN A 171 11.64 7.44 23.94
C GLN A 171 10.78 8.39 23.07
N PRO A 172 9.44 8.26 23.08
CA PRO A 172 8.57 9.09 22.24
C PRO A 172 8.71 10.60 22.50
N LYS A 173 8.88 11.00 23.77
CA LYS A 173 9.08 12.41 24.13
C LYS A 173 10.38 12.99 23.53
N ARG A 174 11.45 12.18 23.49
CA ARG A 174 12.72 12.60 22.89
C ARG A 174 12.62 12.72 21.37
N VAL A 175 11.86 11.83 20.73
CA VAL A 175 11.56 11.93 19.28
C VAL A 175 10.76 13.18 18.99
N GLN A 176 9.72 13.45 19.78
CA GLN A 176 8.89 14.65 19.58
C GLN A 176 9.71 15.93 19.76
N PHE A 177 10.56 16.00 20.79
CA PHE A 177 11.47 17.13 21.03
C PHE A 177 12.44 17.35 19.85
N TRP A 178 12.95 16.26 19.26
CA TRP A 178 13.77 16.35 18.05
C TRP A 178 12.99 16.99 16.89
N LEU A 179 11.77 16.56 16.66
CA LEU A 179 10.95 17.03 15.55
C LEU A 179 10.51 18.49 15.72
N ASP A 180 10.16 18.89 16.94
CA ASP A 180 9.57 20.20 17.22
C ASP A 180 10.62 21.29 17.48
N GLU A 181 11.79 20.93 18.05
CA GLU A 181 12.78 21.90 18.53
C GLU A 181 14.16 21.72 17.90
N GLU A 182 14.75 20.51 18.01
CA GLU A 182 16.14 20.33 17.63
C GLU A 182 16.36 20.43 16.12
N TYR A 183 15.60 19.67 15.33
CA TYR A 183 15.76 19.72 13.88
C TYR A 183 15.40 21.10 13.28
N PRO A 184 14.30 21.77 13.67
CA PRO A 184 14.04 23.12 13.22
C PRO A 184 15.16 24.12 13.56
N SER A 185 15.80 23.99 14.72
CA SER A 185 16.97 24.78 15.09
C SER A 185 18.16 24.51 14.18
N ILE A 186 18.45 23.21 13.90
CA ILE A 186 19.50 22.80 12.96
C ILE A 186 19.23 23.36 11.56
N ALA A 187 17.98 23.29 11.08
CA ALA A 187 17.58 23.78 9.77
C ALA A 187 17.76 25.30 9.65
N LYS A 188 17.33 26.08 10.65
CA LYS A 188 17.53 27.54 10.72
C LYS A 188 19.03 27.89 10.72
N GLN A 189 19.82 27.17 11.51
CA GLN A 189 21.26 27.37 11.55
C GLN A 189 21.92 27.03 10.21
N ALA A 190 21.48 25.96 9.56
CA ALA A 190 21.99 25.57 8.23
C ALA A 190 21.67 26.66 7.18
N GLU A 191 20.48 27.23 7.21
CA GLU A 191 20.09 28.34 6.34
C GLU A 191 20.97 29.58 6.59
N TYR A 192 21.15 29.98 7.85
CA TYR A 192 21.99 31.13 8.23
C TYR A 192 23.45 30.95 7.78
N GLU A 193 24.01 29.76 8.00
CA GLU A 193 25.39 29.43 7.62
C GLU A 193 25.54 29.03 6.15
N LYS A 194 24.47 29.03 5.37
CA LYS A 194 24.41 28.52 3.98
C LYS A 194 24.97 27.10 3.87
N ALA A 195 24.78 26.31 4.92
CA ALA A 195 25.21 24.91 4.99
C ALA A 195 24.22 23.99 4.27
N GLU A 196 24.70 22.81 3.93
CA GLU A 196 23.89 21.74 3.33
C GLU A 196 23.68 20.63 4.35
N ILE A 197 22.41 20.26 4.60
CA ILE A 197 22.09 19.17 5.52
C ILE A 197 22.22 17.85 4.78
N HIS A 198 23.03 16.96 5.33
CA HIS A 198 23.26 15.59 4.88
C HIS A 198 22.78 14.61 5.96
N TRP A 199 22.06 13.61 5.54
CA TRP A 199 21.61 12.50 6.38
C TRP A 199 22.46 11.28 6.08
N CYS A 200 23.06 10.68 7.07
CA CYS A 200 24.03 9.62 6.92
C CYS A 200 23.59 8.34 7.61
N ASP A 201 23.91 7.21 6.98
CA ASP A 201 23.70 5.89 7.56
C ASP A 201 24.69 4.87 6.97
N GLU A 202 24.80 3.72 7.61
CA GLU A 202 25.59 2.59 7.15
C GLU A 202 24.73 1.38 6.82
N VAL A 203 25.12 0.68 5.78
CA VAL A 203 24.42 -0.54 5.36
C VAL A 203 25.36 -1.63 4.89
N GLY A 204 25.10 -2.85 5.31
CA GLY A 204 25.67 -4.06 4.72
C GLY A 204 24.76 -4.61 3.62
N ILE A 205 25.23 -4.60 2.39
CA ILE A 205 24.54 -5.20 1.24
C ILE A 205 25.03 -6.62 1.09
N LYS A 206 24.11 -7.57 1.23
CA LYS A 206 24.38 -9.00 1.12
C LYS A 206 24.12 -9.50 -0.30
N GLN A 207 24.75 -10.62 -0.65
CA GLN A 207 24.48 -11.36 -1.88
C GLN A 207 22.99 -11.74 -2.01
N GLU A 208 22.36 -12.12 -0.89
CA GLU A 208 20.95 -12.50 -0.87
C GLU A 208 20.08 -11.31 -1.27
N CYS A 209 19.50 -11.40 -2.44
CA CYS A 209 18.39 -10.54 -2.83
C CYS A 209 17.18 -10.83 -1.94
N GLN A 210 16.37 -9.81 -1.67
CA GLN A 210 14.96 -10.07 -1.44
C GLN A 210 14.42 -10.68 -2.74
N VAL A 211 14.32 -12.02 -2.79
CA VAL A 211 13.80 -12.74 -3.95
C VAL A 211 12.39 -12.23 -4.20
N LEU A 212 12.22 -11.51 -5.30
CA LEU A 212 10.93 -11.04 -5.75
C LEU A 212 10.11 -12.25 -6.21
N GLN A 213 8.80 -12.16 -6.09
CA GLN A 213 7.91 -13.17 -6.65
C GLN A 213 8.13 -13.31 -8.14
N SER A 214 8.24 -14.57 -8.62
CA SER A 214 8.35 -14.89 -10.05
C SER A 214 7.15 -15.72 -10.49
N TYR A 215 6.78 -15.60 -11.75
CA TYR A 215 5.74 -16.44 -12.34
C TYR A 215 6.30 -17.80 -12.73
N SER A 216 5.55 -18.86 -12.42
CA SER A 216 5.79 -20.22 -12.88
C SER A 216 4.47 -20.97 -13.00
N LEU A 217 4.47 -22.13 -13.62
CA LEU A 217 3.27 -22.99 -13.70
C LEU A 217 2.79 -23.34 -12.29
N LYS A 218 1.48 -23.43 -12.11
CA LYS A 218 0.88 -23.84 -10.83
C LYS A 218 1.46 -25.17 -10.35
N GLY A 219 1.98 -25.19 -9.13
CA GLY A 219 2.63 -26.36 -8.54
C GLY A 219 4.13 -26.50 -8.87
N LYS A 220 4.71 -25.63 -9.72
CA LYS A 220 6.16 -25.61 -9.97
C LYS A 220 6.78 -24.36 -9.34
N THR A 221 7.63 -24.54 -8.34
CA THR A 221 8.35 -23.43 -7.70
C THR A 221 9.53 -23.02 -8.56
N PRO A 222 9.69 -21.73 -8.90
CA PRO A 222 10.86 -21.27 -9.62
C PRO A 222 12.11 -21.39 -8.76
N VAL A 223 13.23 -21.78 -9.38
CA VAL A 223 14.51 -21.99 -8.71
C VAL A 223 15.46 -20.86 -9.07
N VAL A 224 16.13 -20.30 -8.07
CA VAL A 224 17.18 -19.30 -8.22
C VAL A 224 18.51 -19.92 -7.78
N ILE A 225 19.50 -19.89 -8.65
CA ILE A 225 20.85 -20.38 -8.35
C ILE A 225 21.59 -19.31 -7.55
N HIS A 226 22.13 -19.65 -6.40
CA HIS A 226 22.96 -18.79 -5.58
C HIS A 226 24.19 -19.55 -5.05
N LYS A 227 25.23 -18.83 -4.66
CA LYS A 227 26.42 -19.43 -4.05
C LYS A 227 26.20 -19.64 -2.56
N SER A 228 26.54 -20.81 -2.03
CA SER A 228 26.40 -21.14 -0.60
C SER A 228 27.30 -20.27 0.30
N LYS A 229 28.50 -19.91 -0.19
CA LYS A 229 29.40 -18.99 0.55
C LYS A 229 28.85 -17.57 0.49
N ARG A 230 28.40 -17.07 1.64
CA ARG A 230 27.84 -15.72 1.77
C ARG A 230 28.94 -14.68 1.74
N PHE A 231 28.69 -13.58 1.05
CA PHE A 231 29.53 -12.38 1.05
C PHE A 231 28.68 -11.12 1.15
N SER A 232 29.29 -10.07 1.64
CA SER A 232 28.63 -8.76 1.77
C SER A 232 29.63 -7.64 1.46
N ILE A 233 29.10 -6.47 1.17
CA ILE A 233 29.85 -5.22 1.01
C ILE A 233 29.19 -4.19 1.90
N ASN A 234 30.00 -3.50 2.67
CA ASN A 234 29.54 -2.41 3.50
C ASN A 234 29.62 -1.09 2.74
N MET A 235 28.67 -0.23 3.02
CA MET A 235 28.59 1.11 2.46
C MET A 235 28.25 2.10 3.56
N ILE A 236 28.84 3.26 3.51
CA ILE A 236 28.38 4.46 4.19
C ILE A 236 27.92 5.46 3.14
N SER A 237 26.79 6.09 3.36
CA SER A 237 26.19 7.03 2.43
C SER A 237 25.67 8.30 3.10
N THR A 238 25.42 9.31 2.29
CA THR A 238 24.61 10.47 2.70
C THR A 238 23.69 10.87 1.58
N VAL A 239 22.49 11.29 1.97
CA VAL A 239 21.47 11.89 1.09
C VAL A 239 21.14 13.30 1.54
N THR A 240 20.70 14.13 0.61
CA THR A 240 20.19 15.48 0.90
C THR A 240 18.80 15.64 0.29
N ASN A 241 17.98 16.54 0.85
CA ASN A 241 16.66 16.87 0.28
C ASN A 241 16.74 17.53 -1.11
N ASN A 242 17.91 18.04 -1.48
CA ASN A 242 18.19 18.55 -2.83
C ASN A 242 18.53 17.44 -3.85
N GLY A 243 18.47 16.19 -3.44
CA GLY A 243 18.69 15.04 -4.35
C GLY A 243 20.14 14.61 -4.52
N LYS A 244 21.06 15.07 -3.68
CA LYS A 244 22.46 14.62 -3.74
C LYS A 244 22.63 13.31 -2.99
N LEU A 245 23.42 12.41 -3.57
CA LEU A 245 23.87 11.15 -2.97
C LEU A 245 25.41 11.13 -2.97
N ARG A 246 26.02 10.86 -1.82
CA ARG A 246 27.43 10.55 -1.66
C ARG A 246 27.59 9.22 -0.97
N PHE A 247 28.58 8.41 -1.38
CA PHE A 247 28.79 7.10 -0.78
C PHE A 247 30.26 6.69 -0.82
N MET A 248 30.61 5.77 0.06
CA MET A 248 31.88 5.06 0.08
C MET A 248 31.64 3.59 0.41
N LEU A 249 32.22 2.70 -0.39
CA LEU A 249 32.20 1.26 -0.12
C LEU A 249 33.44 0.89 0.69
N TYR A 250 33.27 -0.03 1.63
CA TYR A 250 34.37 -0.55 2.45
C TYR A 250 34.10 -2.03 2.80
N GLU A 251 35.16 -2.76 3.15
CA GLU A 251 35.07 -4.22 3.29
C GLU A 251 34.89 -4.70 4.72
N GLU A 252 35.53 -4.03 5.66
CA GLU A 252 35.51 -4.40 7.08
C GLU A 252 34.30 -3.78 7.81
N THR A 253 34.18 -4.05 9.10
CA THR A 253 33.26 -3.30 9.98
C THR A 253 33.65 -1.83 10.02
N LEU A 254 32.65 -0.94 10.22
CA LEU A 254 32.93 0.49 10.33
C LEU A 254 33.84 0.77 11.54
N LYS A 255 35.09 1.15 11.23
CA LYS A 255 36.05 1.62 12.23
C LYS A 255 36.19 3.15 12.15
N THR A 256 36.67 3.76 13.22
CA THR A 256 36.87 5.22 13.31
C THR A 256 37.67 5.79 12.12
N ASN A 257 38.73 5.09 11.68
CA ASN A 257 39.56 5.56 10.55
C ASN A 257 38.78 5.54 9.21
N VAL A 258 37.94 4.52 8.99
CA VAL A 258 37.09 4.42 7.80
C VAL A 258 36.07 5.58 7.80
N PHE A 259 35.46 5.87 8.93
CA PHE A 259 34.54 6.99 9.06
C PHE A 259 35.23 8.34 8.83
N ILE A 260 36.40 8.57 9.40
CA ILE A 260 37.18 9.80 9.16
C ILE A 260 37.55 9.93 7.67
N GLU A 261 37.90 8.86 6.99
CA GLU A 261 38.19 8.88 5.56
C GLU A 261 36.94 9.27 4.75
N PHE A 262 35.75 8.74 5.13
CA PHE A 262 34.51 9.17 4.54
C PHE A 262 34.25 10.68 4.75
N LEU A 263 34.43 11.18 5.96
CA LEU A 263 34.28 12.61 6.26
C LEU A 263 35.27 13.48 5.45
N ARG A 264 36.50 13.04 5.28
CA ARG A 264 37.50 13.73 4.43
C ARG A 264 37.00 13.86 2.99
N ARG A 265 36.53 12.75 2.41
CA ARG A 265 36.01 12.73 1.03
C ARG A 265 34.78 13.63 0.92
N LEU A 266 33.86 13.55 1.89
CA LEU A 266 32.65 14.36 1.91
C LEU A 266 32.96 15.86 1.90
N VAL A 267 33.86 16.30 2.78
CA VAL A 267 34.30 17.70 2.89
C VAL A 267 35.09 18.14 1.65
N LYS A 268 35.97 17.28 1.07
CA LYS A 268 36.77 17.58 -0.12
C LYS A 268 35.90 17.95 -1.33
N TYR A 269 34.77 17.26 -1.50
CA TYR A 269 33.91 17.44 -2.67
C TYR A 269 32.70 18.34 -2.40
N SER A 270 32.62 18.97 -1.23
CA SER A 270 31.57 19.93 -0.93
C SER A 270 32.06 21.37 -1.06
N LYS A 271 31.26 22.19 -1.75
CA LYS A 271 31.50 23.66 -1.83
C LYS A 271 30.86 24.42 -0.65
N LYS A 272 29.90 23.79 0.05
CA LYS A 272 29.18 24.37 1.18
C LYS A 272 29.61 23.70 2.47
N LYS A 273 29.40 24.36 3.61
CA LYS A 273 29.51 23.72 4.92
C LYS A 273 28.50 22.60 5.00
N ILE A 274 28.87 21.49 5.64
CA ILE A 274 28.03 20.30 5.79
C ILE A 274 27.51 20.23 7.23
N PHE A 275 26.22 20.12 7.36
CA PHE A 275 25.57 19.70 8.59
C PHE A 275 25.19 18.22 8.45
N LEU A 276 25.97 17.35 9.10
CA LEU A 276 25.85 15.90 8.96
C LEU A 276 25.03 15.35 10.12
N ILE A 277 23.86 14.80 9.82
CA ILE A 277 22.98 14.14 10.78
C ILE A 277 23.24 12.64 10.74
N LEU A 278 23.52 12.06 11.90
CA LEU A 278 23.97 10.68 12.10
C LEU A 278 23.12 9.96 13.13
N ASP A 279 23.18 8.65 13.14
CA ASP A 279 22.72 7.87 14.27
C ASP A 279 23.74 7.92 15.44
N ASN A 280 23.41 7.23 16.53
CA ASN A 280 24.23 7.23 17.76
C ASN A 280 25.22 6.07 17.84
N LEU A 281 25.78 5.59 16.72
CA LEU A 281 26.83 4.58 16.75
C LEU A 281 28.06 5.06 17.52
N LYS A 282 28.64 4.19 18.35
CA LYS A 282 29.82 4.51 19.19
C LYS A 282 31.01 5.06 18.38
N VAL A 283 31.14 4.63 17.13
CA VAL A 283 32.19 5.11 16.22
C VAL A 283 32.11 6.61 15.98
N HIS A 284 30.89 7.14 15.82
CA HIS A 284 30.64 8.56 15.57
C HIS A 284 31.02 9.46 16.76
N HIS A 285 30.93 8.94 17.97
CA HIS A 285 31.29 9.63 19.20
C HIS A 285 32.75 9.45 19.63
N SER A 286 33.59 8.74 18.83
CA SER A 286 34.96 8.48 19.20
C SER A 286 35.81 9.76 19.35
N LYS A 287 36.77 9.79 20.28
CA LYS A 287 37.65 10.92 20.52
C LYS A 287 38.35 11.39 19.24
N LYS A 288 38.78 10.46 18.37
CA LYS A 288 39.43 10.79 17.09
C LYS A 288 38.50 11.53 16.14
N VAL A 289 37.22 11.15 16.05
CA VAL A 289 36.20 11.83 15.25
C VAL A 289 35.96 13.23 15.80
N GLN A 290 35.80 13.38 17.10
CA GLN A 290 35.56 14.68 17.75
C GLN A 290 36.74 15.65 17.49
N ILE A 291 38.02 15.18 17.64
CA ILE A 291 39.21 15.98 17.37
C ILE A 291 39.21 16.39 15.89
N TRP A 292 38.97 15.45 14.98
CA TRP A 292 38.94 15.72 13.55
C TRP A 292 37.87 16.75 13.19
N THR A 293 36.67 16.60 13.72
CA THR A 293 35.53 17.53 13.46
C THR A 293 35.83 18.92 14.00
N ARG A 294 36.41 19.06 15.19
CA ARG A 294 36.84 20.34 15.75
C ARG A 294 37.82 21.07 14.85
N LYS A 295 38.81 20.33 14.29
CA LYS A 295 39.77 20.90 13.32
C LYS A 295 39.12 21.37 12.02
N HIS A 296 37.95 20.78 11.66
CA HIS A 296 37.24 21.08 10.42
C HIS A 296 35.91 21.81 10.63
N LYS A 297 35.69 22.46 11.81
CA LYS A 297 34.43 23.11 12.20
C LYS A 297 33.87 24.12 11.18
N LYS A 298 34.76 24.76 10.37
CA LYS A 298 34.35 25.65 9.29
C LYS A 298 33.74 24.93 8.09
N LYS A 299 33.94 23.62 7.96
CA LYS A 299 33.51 22.80 6.82
C LYS A 299 32.44 21.79 7.15
N ILE A 300 32.38 21.30 8.41
CA ILE A 300 31.43 20.26 8.83
C ILE A 300 31.07 20.40 10.31
N SER A 301 29.78 20.18 10.60
CA SER A 301 29.23 20.01 11.96
C SER A 301 28.47 18.71 12.01
N LEU A 302 28.56 17.97 13.14
CA LEU A 302 27.86 16.71 13.36
C LEU A 302 26.67 16.94 14.28
N PHE A 303 25.54 16.34 13.95
CA PHE A 303 24.31 16.30 14.73
C PHE A 303 23.85 14.85 14.85
N PHE A 304 23.10 14.52 15.89
CA PHE A 304 22.74 13.15 16.18
C PHE A 304 21.23 13.00 16.31
N LEU A 305 20.68 11.99 15.65
CA LEU A 305 19.29 11.57 15.78
C LEU A 305 19.00 11.11 17.21
N PRO A 306 17.75 11.15 17.67
CA PRO A 306 17.37 10.46 18.89
C PRO A 306 17.74 8.97 18.81
N PRO A 307 18.14 8.35 19.93
CA PRO A 307 18.46 6.92 19.93
C PRO A 307 17.30 6.05 19.45
N TYR A 308 17.63 4.97 18.76
CA TYR A 308 16.65 3.96 18.29
C TYR A 308 15.57 4.51 17.35
N THR A 309 15.90 5.48 16.51
CA THR A 309 14.94 6.11 15.58
C THR A 309 15.35 6.01 14.11
N PRO A 310 15.68 4.82 13.57
CA PRO A 310 16.10 4.68 12.19
C PRO A 310 15.02 5.15 11.19
N GLN A 311 13.74 5.03 11.55
CA GLN A 311 12.64 5.45 10.70
C GLN A 311 12.63 6.97 10.41
N HIS A 312 13.31 7.78 11.22
CA HIS A 312 13.45 9.23 11.02
C HIS A 312 14.71 9.61 10.24
N ASN A 313 15.49 8.62 9.77
CA ASN A 313 16.64 8.85 8.90
C ASN A 313 16.26 8.65 7.42
N PRO A 314 16.27 9.68 6.58
CA PRO A 314 16.02 9.53 5.14
C PRO A 314 16.95 8.55 4.44
N ASP A 315 18.20 8.39 4.90
CA ASP A 315 19.18 7.47 4.30
C ASP A 315 18.81 6.00 4.51
N GLU A 316 18.04 5.64 5.56
CA GLU A 316 17.47 4.29 5.72
C GLU A 316 16.51 3.92 4.58
N TYR A 317 15.82 4.89 3.99
CA TYR A 317 14.97 4.65 2.82
C TYR A 317 15.80 4.34 1.58
N LEU A 318 16.97 5.00 1.41
CA LEU A 318 17.96 4.62 0.42
C LEU A 318 18.44 3.18 0.66
N ASN A 319 18.82 2.85 1.90
CA ASN A 319 19.25 1.52 2.27
C ASN A 319 18.22 0.43 1.97
N ASN A 320 16.96 0.72 2.20
CA ASN A 320 15.87 -0.18 1.85
C ASN A 320 15.67 -0.32 0.33
N ASP A 321 15.84 0.76 -0.41
CA ASP A 321 15.80 0.76 -1.87
C ASP A 321 16.94 -0.07 -2.46
N LEU A 322 18.16 0.11 -1.95
CA LEU A 322 19.33 -0.68 -2.34
C LEU A 322 19.14 -2.18 -2.09
N LYS A 323 18.69 -2.56 -0.88
CA LYS A 323 18.42 -3.97 -0.52
C LYS A 323 17.42 -4.63 -1.48
N ARG A 324 16.49 -3.88 -2.05
CA ARG A 324 15.46 -4.39 -2.98
C ARG A 324 15.93 -4.46 -4.43
N ASN A 325 16.76 -3.53 -4.86
CA ASN A 325 16.95 -3.27 -6.28
C ASN A 325 18.37 -3.57 -6.81
N VAL A 326 19.40 -3.56 -5.96
CA VAL A 326 20.81 -3.73 -6.39
C VAL A 326 21.03 -5.01 -7.21
N ASN A 327 20.48 -6.13 -6.75
CA ASN A 327 20.65 -7.43 -7.41
C ASN A 327 19.46 -7.82 -8.30
N ARG A 328 18.54 -6.88 -8.61
CA ARG A 328 17.31 -7.19 -9.36
C ARG A 328 17.58 -7.62 -10.81
N LYS A 329 18.61 -7.05 -11.43
CA LYS A 329 18.97 -7.35 -12.83
C LYS A 329 19.83 -8.59 -12.94
N HIS A 330 20.72 -8.81 -11.98
CA HIS A 330 21.66 -9.91 -11.97
C HIS A 330 21.96 -10.33 -10.52
N ILE A 331 21.84 -11.63 -10.24
CA ILE A 331 22.16 -12.21 -8.92
C ILE A 331 23.67 -12.47 -8.88
N PRO A 332 24.42 -11.79 -7.99
CA PRO A 332 25.87 -11.90 -7.98
C PRO A 332 26.32 -13.27 -7.46
N LEU A 333 27.25 -13.90 -8.16
CA LEU A 333 27.92 -15.12 -7.75
C LEU A 333 29.29 -14.86 -7.10
N THR A 334 29.79 -13.63 -7.20
CA THR A 334 31.07 -13.18 -6.63
C THR A 334 30.92 -11.84 -5.92
N LYS A 335 31.85 -11.56 -4.99
CA LYS A 335 31.91 -10.27 -4.28
C LYS A 335 32.16 -9.11 -5.27
N SER A 336 32.96 -9.34 -6.30
CA SER A 336 33.24 -8.37 -7.35
C SER A 336 31.98 -8.01 -8.14
N GLU A 337 31.16 -9.01 -8.52
CA GLU A 337 29.88 -8.78 -9.19
C GLU A 337 28.92 -7.98 -8.30
N LEU A 338 28.83 -8.33 -6.98
CA LEU A 338 28.01 -7.56 -6.05
C LEU A 338 28.48 -6.09 -5.98
N GLN A 339 29.79 -5.87 -5.94
CA GLN A 339 30.36 -4.53 -5.94
C GLN A 339 30.04 -3.78 -7.23
N GLY A 340 30.12 -4.46 -8.37
CA GLY A 340 29.76 -3.93 -9.69
C GLY A 340 28.29 -3.51 -9.75
N ASN A 341 27.37 -4.41 -9.33
CA ASN A 341 25.93 -4.14 -9.25
C ASN A 341 25.65 -2.92 -8.37
N LEU A 342 26.25 -2.88 -7.16
CA LEU A 342 26.06 -1.80 -6.20
C LEU A 342 26.56 -0.46 -6.74
N LYS A 343 27.78 -0.42 -7.29
CA LYS A 343 28.35 0.80 -7.90
C LYS A 343 27.49 1.29 -9.08
N SER A 344 27.06 0.39 -9.94
CA SER A 344 26.21 0.71 -11.10
C SER A 344 24.87 1.31 -10.65
N TYR A 345 24.21 0.68 -9.67
CA TYR A 345 22.94 1.17 -9.16
C TYR A 345 23.08 2.52 -8.46
N LEU A 346 24.08 2.69 -7.60
CA LEU A 346 24.35 3.97 -6.93
C LEU A 346 24.66 5.11 -7.91
N ARG A 347 25.40 4.85 -9.00
CA ARG A 347 25.60 5.84 -10.07
C ARG A 347 24.29 6.22 -10.77
N THR A 348 23.41 5.24 -11.01
CA THR A 348 22.08 5.52 -11.57
C THR A 348 21.29 6.44 -10.64
N LEU A 349 21.35 6.22 -9.32
CA LEU A 349 20.70 7.08 -8.34
C LEU A 349 21.33 8.48 -8.27
N GLN A 350 22.66 8.59 -8.35
CA GLN A 350 23.36 9.89 -8.39
C GLN A 350 22.95 10.73 -9.60
N ASN A 351 22.67 10.08 -10.73
CA ASN A 351 22.21 10.73 -11.96
C ASN A 351 20.69 10.99 -11.97
N ASN A 352 19.97 10.58 -10.90
CA ASN A 352 18.53 10.80 -10.75
C ASN A 352 18.20 11.50 -9.42
N PRO A 353 18.47 12.80 -9.29
CA PRO A 353 18.19 13.55 -8.06
C PRO A 353 16.74 13.48 -7.60
N GLU A 354 15.79 13.38 -8.52
CA GLU A 354 14.35 13.28 -8.20
C GLU A 354 14.01 11.98 -7.47
N HIS A 355 14.72 10.89 -7.75
CA HIS A 355 14.57 9.65 -7.00
C HIS A 355 14.99 9.84 -5.53
N ILE A 356 16.12 10.52 -5.29
CA ILE A 356 16.61 10.81 -3.93
C ILE A 356 15.65 11.75 -3.20
N LYS A 357 15.16 12.81 -3.83
CA LYS A 357 14.15 13.72 -3.23
C LYS A 357 12.89 12.97 -2.79
N ARG A 358 12.43 11.98 -3.57
CA ARG A 358 11.25 11.17 -3.21
C ARG A 358 11.43 10.37 -1.92
N LEU A 359 12.65 10.01 -1.52
CA LEU A 359 12.91 9.32 -0.26
C LEU A 359 12.46 10.17 0.95
N PHE A 360 12.55 11.49 0.84
CA PHE A 360 12.12 12.43 1.86
C PHE A 360 10.60 12.65 1.94
N GLN A 361 9.82 12.09 1.00
CA GLN A 361 8.36 12.23 1.01
C GLN A 361 7.66 11.18 1.89
N ALA A 362 8.37 10.20 2.41
CA ALA A 362 7.81 9.24 3.35
C ALA A 362 7.38 9.94 4.65
N LYS A 363 6.26 9.50 5.22
CA LYS A 363 5.59 10.16 6.36
C LYS A 363 6.54 10.51 7.51
N GLU A 364 7.42 9.58 7.86
CA GLU A 364 8.30 9.69 9.03
C GLU A 364 9.50 10.63 8.81
N VAL A 365 9.87 10.89 7.57
CA VAL A 365 11.01 11.75 7.20
C VAL A 365 10.61 13.02 6.46
N LYS A 366 9.30 13.25 6.28
CA LYS A 366 8.79 14.44 5.58
C LYS A 366 9.20 15.75 6.25
N TYR A 367 9.51 15.74 7.52
CA TYR A 367 10.01 16.91 8.26
C TYR A 367 11.38 17.41 7.75
N ALA A 368 12.12 16.56 7.04
CA ALA A 368 13.44 16.84 6.47
C ALA A 368 13.40 17.21 4.96
N ALA A 369 12.20 17.26 4.36
CA ALA A 369 11.99 17.50 2.93
C ALA A 369 12.29 18.93 2.49
#